data_97134ea64022fa056c9fe371676bed5e
#
_entry.id   97134ea64022fa056c9fe371676bed5e
#
_cell.length_a   1.000
_cell.length_b   1.000
_cell.length_c   1.000
_cell.angle_alpha   90.00
_cell.angle_beta   90.00
_cell.angle_gamma   90.00
#
_symmetry.space_group_name_H-M   'P 1'
#
loop_
_entity.id
_entity.type
_entity.pdbx_description
1 polymer ?
#
loop_
_entity_poly.entity_id
_entity_poly.type
_entity_poly.pdbx_seq_one_letter_code
_entity_poly.pdbx_strand_id
1 'polypeptide(L)'
;MHPIHHAPMTGIVFRRLRSPAEREAARRLLADRGAPPPRVRMPGETVLYGLWDLAAPNGERLVAVAATQRLDDAGLVALCGIAIRADLRRRGLGRRLVTEVADALRAQGAARLVVRLDGDHRPAAALLTRAGFAATTDADGQSAGTEVGWLYLEL
;
A
#
# COMPACT_ATOMS: atom_id res chain seq x y z
N MET A 1 1.19 -31.59 16.93
CA MET A 1 1.63 -30.28 16.42
C MET A 1 1.63 -30.38 14.90
N HIS A 2 0.59 -29.84 14.27
CA HIS A 2 0.54 -29.79 12.81
C HIS A 2 1.40 -28.63 12.35
N PRO A 3 2.38 -28.84 11.48
CA PRO A 3 3.05 -27.73 10.84
C PRO A 3 1.99 -26.96 10.06
N ILE A 4 1.88 -25.67 10.34
CA ILE A 4 1.11 -24.79 9.48
C ILE A 4 1.88 -24.80 8.16
N HIS A 5 1.46 -25.62 7.25
CA HIS A 5 1.89 -25.51 5.88
C HIS A 5 1.32 -24.18 5.36
N HIS A 6 2.11 -23.15 5.45
CA HIS A 6 1.88 -22.03 4.57
C HIS A 6 2.00 -22.60 3.17
N ALA A 7 0.87 -22.88 2.56
CA ALA A 7 0.86 -23.19 1.13
C ALA A 7 1.69 -22.11 0.45
N PRO A 8 2.68 -22.49 -0.36
CA PRO A 8 3.45 -21.49 -1.07
C PRO A 8 2.46 -20.59 -1.80
N MET A 9 2.61 -19.28 -1.67
CA MET A 9 1.76 -18.31 -2.38
C MET A 9 2.09 -18.30 -3.87
N THR A 10 2.13 -19.50 -4.44
CA THR A 10 2.27 -19.75 -5.86
C THR A 10 0.96 -19.39 -6.52
N GLY A 11 1.01 -18.50 -7.47
CA GLY A 11 -0.17 -18.01 -8.18
C GLY A 11 -0.61 -16.60 -7.78
N ILE A 12 0.07 -15.95 -6.85
CA ILE A 12 -0.17 -14.53 -6.57
C ILE A 12 0.77 -13.68 -7.40
N VAL A 13 0.18 -12.80 -8.22
CA VAL A 13 0.92 -11.90 -9.10
C VAL A 13 0.64 -10.45 -8.76
N PHE A 14 1.67 -9.62 -8.92
CA PHE A 14 1.57 -8.17 -8.78
C PHE A 14 1.37 -7.53 -10.15
N ARG A 15 0.44 -6.58 -10.23
CA ARG A 15 0.27 -5.78 -11.43
C ARG A 15 -0.41 -4.44 -11.17
N ARG A 16 -0.17 -3.48 -12.07
CA ARG A 16 -0.92 -2.24 -12.10
C ARG A 16 -2.34 -2.49 -12.59
N LEU A 17 -3.32 -1.93 -11.93
CA LEU A 17 -4.72 -2.05 -12.31
C LEU A 17 -5.08 -0.98 -13.36
N ARG A 18 -5.57 -1.40 -14.50
CA ARG A 18 -5.81 -0.49 -15.63
C ARG A 18 -7.26 -0.46 -16.09
N SER A 19 -7.95 -1.59 -16.05
CA SER A 19 -9.34 -1.65 -16.51
C SER A 19 -10.31 -1.01 -15.53
N PRO A 20 -11.47 -0.49 -16.00
CA PRO A 20 -12.50 0.02 -15.10
C PRO A 20 -12.99 -1.02 -14.10
N ALA A 21 -13.11 -2.28 -14.49
CA ALA A 21 -13.54 -3.37 -13.61
C ALA A 21 -12.52 -3.64 -12.49
N GLU A 22 -11.23 -3.64 -12.82
CA GLU A 22 -10.15 -3.80 -11.85
C GLU A 22 -10.12 -2.63 -10.86
N ARG A 23 -10.25 -1.42 -11.34
CA ARG A 23 -10.29 -0.22 -10.51
C ARG A 23 -11.49 -0.22 -9.56
N GLU A 24 -12.64 -0.67 -10.03
CA GLU A 24 -13.84 -0.78 -9.20
C GLU A 24 -13.67 -1.84 -8.10
N ALA A 25 -13.10 -3.00 -8.41
CA ALA A 25 -12.77 -4.02 -7.43
C ALA A 25 -11.81 -3.49 -6.36
N ALA A 26 -10.82 -2.72 -6.77
CA ALA A 26 -9.87 -2.07 -5.87
C ALA A 26 -10.55 -1.04 -4.94
N ARG A 27 -11.44 -0.22 -5.48
CA ARG A 27 -12.19 0.76 -4.68
C ARG A 27 -13.06 0.09 -3.63
N ARG A 28 -13.70 -1.02 -3.97
CA ARG A 28 -14.50 -1.80 -3.02
C ARG A 28 -13.65 -2.35 -1.89
N LEU A 29 -12.49 -2.91 -2.22
CA LEU A 29 -11.59 -3.45 -1.22
C LEU A 29 -11.05 -2.35 -0.27
N LEU A 30 -10.72 -1.18 -0.79
CA LEU A 30 -10.30 -0.03 -0.01
C LEU A 30 -11.44 0.51 0.88
N ALA A 31 -12.67 0.54 0.37
CA ALA A 31 -13.84 1.02 1.10
C ALA A 31 -14.24 0.10 2.26
N ASP A 32 -14.14 -1.22 2.09
CA ASP A 32 -14.46 -2.21 3.12
C ASP A 32 -13.62 -2.06 4.38
N ARG A 33 -12.52 -1.36 4.29
CA ARG A 33 -11.65 -1.11 5.42
C ARG A 33 -12.00 0.12 6.25
N GLY A 34 -13.00 0.89 5.84
CA GLY A 34 -13.28 2.16 6.48
C GLY A 34 -12.13 3.16 6.36
N ALA A 35 -11.23 2.92 5.39
CA ALA A 35 -10.23 3.91 5.04
C ALA A 35 -10.96 5.15 4.56
N PRO A 36 -10.87 6.29 5.24
CA PRO A 36 -11.50 7.50 4.72
C PRO A 36 -10.92 7.78 3.33
N PRO A 37 -11.76 8.17 2.37
CA PRO A 37 -11.26 8.62 1.09
C PRO A 37 -10.19 9.69 1.34
N PRO A 38 -9.11 9.72 0.59
CA PRO A 38 -8.08 10.72 0.79
C PRO A 38 -8.73 12.10 0.77
N ARG A 39 -8.71 12.78 1.92
CA ARG A 39 -9.32 14.10 2.08
C ARG A 39 -8.61 15.19 1.27
N VAL A 40 -7.46 14.86 0.74
CA VAL A 40 -6.68 15.76 -0.09
C VAL A 40 -6.88 15.34 -1.53
N ARG A 41 -7.67 16.09 -2.28
CA ARG A 41 -7.64 16.01 -3.74
C ARG A 41 -6.28 16.54 -4.18
N MET A 42 -5.33 15.65 -4.28
CA MET A 42 -4.05 16.00 -4.88
C MET A 42 -4.23 16.13 -6.39
N PRO A 43 -3.64 17.15 -7.00
CA PRO A 43 -3.62 17.25 -8.46
C PRO A 43 -2.75 16.11 -8.99
N GLY A 44 -3.36 15.05 -9.47
CA GLY A 44 -2.65 13.91 -10.01
C GLY A 44 -3.53 12.69 -10.16
N GLU A 45 -3.19 11.85 -11.10
CA GLU A 45 -3.90 10.60 -11.33
C GLU A 45 -3.53 9.58 -10.25
N THR A 46 -4.54 8.97 -9.63
CA THR A 46 -4.33 7.86 -8.71
C THR A 46 -4.00 6.61 -9.51
N VAL A 47 -2.85 6.01 -9.20
CA VAL A 47 -2.42 4.75 -9.78
C VAL A 47 -2.66 3.64 -8.77
N LEU A 48 -3.37 2.60 -9.20
CA LEU A 48 -3.71 1.46 -8.39
C LEU A 48 -2.84 0.26 -8.77
N TYR A 49 -2.31 -0.40 -7.75
CA TYR A 49 -1.57 -1.66 -7.89
C TYR A 49 -2.28 -2.74 -7.11
N GLY A 50 -2.22 -3.96 -7.58
CA GLY A 50 -2.88 -5.08 -6.92
C GLY A 50 -2.06 -6.36 -6.89
N LEU A 51 -2.36 -7.18 -5.90
CA LEU A 51 -1.98 -8.58 -5.88
C LEU A 51 -3.20 -9.42 -6.25
N TRP A 52 -3.02 -10.30 -7.21
CA TRP A 52 -4.05 -11.16 -7.75
C TRP A 52 -3.72 -12.62 -7.48
N ASP A 53 -4.72 -13.34 -7.01
CA ASP A 53 -4.64 -14.79 -6.88
C ASP A 53 -5.20 -15.44 -8.14
N LEU A 54 -4.32 -15.98 -8.97
CA LEU A 54 -4.69 -16.65 -10.22
C LEU A 54 -5.24 -18.05 -9.99
N ALA A 55 -5.01 -18.63 -8.81
CA ALA A 55 -5.49 -19.96 -8.45
C ALA A 55 -6.88 -19.94 -7.82
N ALA A 56 -7.53 -18.78 -7.71
CA ALA A 56 -8.88 -18.68 -7.14
C ALA A 56 -9.91 -19.45 -7.98
N PRO A 57 -10.86 -20.19 -7.32
CA PRO A 57 -11.76 -21.11 -8.03
C PRO A 57 -12.65 -20.48 -9.09
N ASN A 58 -12.95 -19.20 -9.00
CA ASN A 58 -13.83 -18.46 -9.90
C ASN A 58 -13.10 -17.44 -10.76
N GLY A 59 -11.84 -17.73 -11.12
CA GLY A 59 -11.01 -16.82 -11.88
C GLY A 59 -10.14 -15.94 -11.00
N GLU A 60 -9.58 -14.90 -11.59
CA GLU A 60 -8.68 -13.98 -10.90
C GLU A 60 -9.37 -13.29 -9.74
N ARG A 61 -8.73 -13.29 -8.57
CA ARG A 61 -9.24 -12.61 -7.39
C ARG A 61 -8.25 -11.59 -6.87
N LEU A 62 -8.71 -10.36 -6.72
CA LEU A 62 -7.93 -9.30 -6.10
C LEU A 62 -7.83 -9.56 -4.58
N VAL A 63 -6.62 -9.72 -4.08
CA VAL A 63 -6.37 -10.05 -2.66
C VAL A 63 -5.80 -8.88 -1.87
N ALA A 64 -5.15 -7.96 -2.53
CA ALA A 64 -4.60 -6.76 -1.91
C ALA A 64 -4.51 -5.62 -2.94
N VAL A 65 -4.61 -4.39 -2.47
CA VAL A 65 -4.52 -3.20 -3.31
C VAL A 65 -3.75 -2.09 -2.63
N ALA A 66 -2.97 -1.36 -3.40
CA ALA A 66 -2.31 -0.12 -2.99
C ALA A 66 -2.69 1.00 -3.96
N ALA A 67 -2.99 2.17 -3.41
CA ALA A 67 -3.25 3.38 -4.17
C ALA A 67 -2.10 4.34 -3.99
N THR A 68 -1.56 4.83 -5.09
CA THR A 68 -0.45 5.80 -5.10
C THR A 68 -0.82 7.03 -5.89
N GLN A 69 -0.19 8.15 -5.55
CA GLN A 69 -0.38 9.42 -6.24
C GLN A 69 0.93 10.17 -6.32
N ARG A 70 1.27 10.64 -7.51
CA ARG A 70 2.44 11.46 -7.73
C ARG A 70 2.20 12.84 -7.14
N LEU A 71 3.14 13.34 -6.35
CA LEU A 71 3.01 14.63 -5.67
C LEU A 71 3.75 15.77 -6.36
N ASP A 72 4.84 15.45 -7.07
CA ASP A 72 5.66 16.44 -7.78
C ASP A 72 6.40 15.82 -8.97
N ASP A 73 7.15 16.64 -9.71
CA ASP A 73 7.96 16.19 -10.83
C ASP A 73 9.35 15.68 -10.40
N ALA A 74 9.72 15.83 -9.14
CA ALA A 74 11.00 15.40 -8.59
C ALA A 74 11.02 13.93 -8.13
N GLY A 75 9.92 13.22 -8.29
CA GLY A 75 9.83 11.80 -7.95
C GLY A 75 9.25 11.51 -6.57
N LEU A 76 8.54 12.46 -5.98
CA LEU A 76 7.82 12.24 -4.73
C LEU A 76 6.45 11.61 -5.01
N VAL A 77 6.20 10.46 -4.43
CA VAL A 77 4.94 9.69 -4.59
C VAL A 77 4.34 9.44 -3.22
N ALA A 78 3.04 9.65 -3.10
CA ALA A 78 2.30 9.30 -1.88
C ALA A 78 1.66 7.92 -2.00
N LEU A 79 1.76 7.14 -0.94
CA LEU A 79 0.97 5.93 -0.75
C LEU A 79 -0.32 6.36 -0.04
N CYS A 80 -1.43 6.38 -0.78
CA CYS A 80 -2.70 6.95 -0.31
C CYS A 80 -3.60 5.93 0.37
N GLY A 81 -3.38 4.65 0.13
CA GLY A 81 -4.18 3.60 0.73
C GLY A 81 -3.60 2.22 0.48
N ILE A 82 -3.82 1.35 1.44
CA ILE A 82 -3.52 -0.08 1.35
C ILE A 82 -4.71 -0.84 1.92
N ALA A 83 -5.14 -1.87 1.23
CA ALA A 83 -6.13 -2.79 1.74
C ALA A 83 -5.75 -4.23 1.40
N ILE A 84 -5.93 -5.13 2.35
CA ILE A 84 -5.71 -6.55 2.18
C ILE A 84 -7.02 -7.23 2.53
N ARG A 85 -7.43 -8.19 1.72
CA ARG A 85 -8.66 -8.95 1.98
C ARG A 85 -8.59 -9.57 3.38
N ALA A 86 -9.70 -9.46 4.13
CA ALA A 86 -9.73 -9.77 5.56
C ALA A 86 -9.30 -11.21 5.89
N ASP A 87 -9.66 -12.18 5.03
CA ASP A 87 -9.33 -13.59 5.21
C ASP A 87 -7.86 -13.93 4.89
N LEU A 88 -7.12 -12.98 4.34
CA LEU A 88 -5.73 -13.16 3.93
C LEU A 88 -4.74 -12.31 4.71
N ARG A 89 -5.22 -11.65 5.76
CA ARG A 89 -4.35 -10.84 6.63
C ARG A 89 -3.35 -11.72 7.39
N ARG A 90 -2.24 -11.12 7.83
CA ARG A 90 -1.15 -11.77 8.59
C ARG A 90 -0.40 -12.87 7.82
N ARG A 91 -0.43 -12.82 6.49
CA ARG A 91 0.31 -13.75 5.63
C ARG A 91 1.48 -13.09 4.89
N GLY A 92 1.86 -11.87 5.30
CA GLY A 92 2.94 -11.12 4.66
C GLY A 92 2.58 -10.45 3.34
N LEU A 93 1.31 -10.46 2.94
CA LEU A 93 0.86 -9.85 1.67
C LEU A 93 1.03 -8.34 1.66
N GLY A 94 0.78 -7.66 2.77
CA GLY A 94 0.96 -6.22 2.86
C GLY A 94 2.41 -5.81 2.64
N ARG A 95 3.34 -6.51 3.26
CA ARG A 95 4.78 -6.27 3.06
C ARG A 95 5.20 -6.55 1.62
N ARG A 96 4.74 -7.65 1.05
CA ARG A 96 5.00 -7.99 -0.35
C ARG A 96 4.47 -6.92 -1.29
N LEU A 97 3.23 -6.47 -1.08
CA LEU A 97 2.61 -5.43 -1.89
C LEU A 97 3.42 -4.13 -1.86
N VAL A 98 3.76 -3.66 -0.67
CA VAL A 98 4.54 -2.43 -0.50
C VAL A 98 5.92 -2.54 -1.15
N THR A 99 6.59 -3.67 -0.98
CA THR A 99 7.90 -3.92 -1.60
C THR A 99 7.81 -3.88 -3.13
N GLU A 100 6.81 -4.54 -3.71
CA GLU A 100 6.62 -4.57 -5.17
C GLU A 100 6.18 -3.20 -5.72
N VAL A 101 5.37 -2.44 -4.99
CA VAL A 101 5.04 -1.06 -5.34
C VAL A 101 6.29 -0.19 -5.34
N ALA A 102 7.11 -0.29 -4.31
CA ALA A 102 8.37 0.45 -4.23
C ALA A 102 9.31 0.12 -5.39
N ASP A 103 9.44 -1.15 -5.74
CA ASP A 103 10.26 -1.59 -6.87
C ASP A 103 9.72 -1.06 -8.21
N ALA A 104 8.40 -1.09 -8.40
CA ALA A 104 7.77 -0.54 -9.60
C ALA A 104 7.97 0.96 -9.72
N LEU A 105 7.83 1.69 -8.63
CA LEU A 105 8.04 3.15 -8.60
C LEU A 105 9.51 3.50 -8.84
N ARG A 106 10.42 2.75 -8.25
CA ARG A 106 11.87 2.92 -8.48
C ARG A 106 12.20 2.73 -9.96
N ALA A 107 11.64 1.72 -10.61
CA ALA A 107 11.82 1.47 -12.04
C ALA A 107 11.26 2.60 -12.91
N GLN A 108 10.29 3.35 -12.42
CA GLN A 108 9.72 4.52 -13.09
C GLN A 108 10.49 5.82 -12.81
N GLY A 109 11.55 5.77 -12.04
CA GLY A 109 12.36 6.95 -11.69
C GLY A 109 11.88 7.71 -10.48
N ALA A 110 10.93 7.19 -9.70
CA ALA A 110 10.51 7.82 -8.45
C ALA A 110 11.65 7.80 -7.43
N ALA A 111 11.75 8.87 -6.65
CA ALA A 111 12.85 9.05 -5.68
C ALA A 111 12.44 8.69 -4.26
N ARG A 112 11.19 8.92 -3.89
CA ARG A 112 10.71 8.72 -2.53
C ARG A 112 9.23 8.36 -2.49
N LEU A 113 8.90 7.43 -1.62
CA LEU A 113 7.52 7.08 -1.31
C LEU A 113 7.18 7.57 0.10
N VAL A 114 6.11 8.33 0.24
CA VAL A 114 5.67 8.87 1.53
C VAL A 114 4.27 8.37 1.86
N VAL A 115 4.00 8.23 3.13
CA VAL A 115 2.66 7.87 3.63
C VAL A 115 2.31 8.71 4.84
N ARG A 116 1.08 9.17 4.90
CA ARG A 116 0.52 9.90 6.01
C ARG A 116 -0.34 8.96 6.85
N LEU A 117 -0.03 8.86 8.13
CA LEU A 117 -0.82 8.10 9.09
C LEU A 117 -1.56 9.05 10.01
N ASP A 118 -2.89 9.00 9.97
CA ASP A 118 -3.77 9.77 10.83
C ASP A 118 -4.24 8.89 12.00
N GLY A 119 -4.13 9.38 13.23
CA GLY A 119 -4.62 8.69 14.41
C GLY A 119 -3.85 7.42 14.80
N ASP A 120 -4.54 6.49 15.45
CA ASP A 120 -3.93 5.26 15.97
C ASP A 120 -3.90 4.16 14.92
N HIS A 121 -2.96 4.25 13.96
CA HIS A 121 -2.74 3.25 12.93
C HIS A 121 -1.52 2.38 13.22
N ARG A 122 -1.40 1.86 14.42
CA ARG A 122 -0.26 1.02 14.84
C ARG A 122 0.00 -0.19 13.93
N PRO A 123 -1.02 -0.95 13.48
CA PRO A 123 -0.78 -2.07 12.56
C PRO A 123 -0.19 -1.63 11.22
N ALA A 124 -0.66 -0.51 10.67
CA ALA A 124 -0.14 0.04 9.43
C ALA A 124 1.28 0.59 9.61
N ALA A 125 1.55 1.29 10.71
CA ALA A 125 2.88 1.79 11.04
C ALA A 125 3.88 0.65 11.20
N ALA A 126 3.50 -0.44 11.88
CA ALA A 126 4.35 -1.61 12.05
C ALA A 126 4.68 -2.29 10.72
N LEU A 127 3.70 -2.45 9.84
CA LEU A 127 3.88 -2.99 8.50
C LEU A 127 4.87 -2.16 7.69
N LEU A 128 4.68 -0.85 7.66
CA LEU A 128 5.50 0.07 6.89
C LEU A 128 6.92 0.14 7.43
N THR A 129 7.10 0.17 8.75
CA THR A 129 8.41 0.12 9.38
C THR A 129 9.16 -1.16 9.02
N ARG A 130 8.49 -2.30 9.01
CA ARG A 130 9.08 -3.58 8.57
C ARG A 130 9.44 -3.57 7.08
N ALA A 131 8.75 -2.79 6.27
CA ALA A 131 9.05 -2.62 4.86
C ALA A 131 10.18 -1.61 4.59
N GLY A 132 10.73 -0.98 5.64
CA GLY A 132 11.86 -0.08 5.54
C GLY A 132 11.51 1.41 5.65
N PHE A 133 10.26 1.76 5.90
CA PHE A 133 9.85 3.15 6.10
C PHE A 133 10.40 3.70 7.41
N ALA A 134 10.81 4.96 7.39
CA ALA A 134 11.27 5.71 8.55
C ALA A 134 10.34 6.89 8.84
N ALA A 135 10.24 7.26 10.10
CA ALA A 135 9.48 8.45 10.49
C ALA A 135 10.22 9.71 10.04
N THR A 136 9.46 10.69 9.53
CA THR A 136 10.00 12.02 9.30
C THR A 136 10.09 12.75 10.64
N THR A 137 11.25 13.26 10.96
CA THR A 137 11.40 14.26 12.02
C THR A 137 11.33 15.63 11.37
N ASP A 138 10.56 16.54 11.95
CA ASP A 138 10.61 17.94 11.57
C ASP A 138 12.06 18.46 11.75
N ALA A 139 12.43 19.45 10.96
CA ALA A 139 13.77 20.03 10.97
C ALA A 139 14.23 20.49 12.37
N ASP A 140 13.31 20.65 13.31
CA ASP A 140 13.55 21.07 14.69
C ASP A 140 13.62 19.91 15.68
N GLY A 141 13.55 18.65 15.23
CA GLY A 141 13.61 17.47 16.09
C GLY A 141 12.42 17.31 17.01
N GLN A 142 11.39 18.11 16.85
CA GLN A 142 10.13 17.96 17.57
C GLN A 142 9.23 17.01 16.78
N SER A 143 8.92 15.88 17.40
CA SER A 143 7.72 15.16 17.01
C SER A 143 6.58 16.15 17.22
N ALA A 144 6.04 16.67 16.11
CA ALA A 144 4.87 17.53 16.19
C ALA A 144 3.82 16.78 17.03
N GLY A 145 3.39 17.36 18.14
CA GLY A 145 2.40 16.80 19.05
C GLY A 145 1.02 16.74 18.45
N THR A 146 0.94 16.50 17.15
CA THR A 146 -0.26 16.27 16.40
C THR A 146 -0.32 14.79 16.03
N GLU A 147 -1.49 14.22 16.09
CA GLU A 147 -1.81 12.83 15.81
C GLU A 147 -1.51 12.38 14.38
N VAL A 148 -0.78 13.20 13.61
CA VAL A 148 -0.44 12.96 12.21
C VAL A 148 1.04 12.68 12.08
N GLY A 149 1.38 11.46 11.65
CA GLY A 149 2.75 11.07 11.37
C GLY A 149 2.97 10.86 9.87
N TRP A 150 4.16 11.26 9.40
CA TRP A 150 4.62 10.93 8.05
C TRP A 150 5.71 9.88 8.13
N LEU A 151 5.59 8.87 7.28
CA LEU A 151 6.65 7.89 7.05
C LEU A 151 7.16 8.02 5.63
N TYR A 152 8.41 7.71 5.40
CA TYR A 152 8.99 7.76 4.06
C TYR A 152 9.91 6.58 3.80
N LEU A 153 10.02 6.23 2.52
CA LEU A 153 10.95 5.23 2.01
C LEU A 153 11.74 5.85 0.85
N GLU A 154 13.06 5.85 0.98
CA GLU A 154 13.95 6.22 -0.13
C GLU A 154 13.94 5.09 -1.17
N LEU A 155 13.74 5.44 -2.42
CA LEU A 155 13.65 4.49 -3.53
C LEU A 155 14.95 4.35 -4.31
#